data_bcf7db70a7847560c4c198fa2d8235b7
#
_entry.id   bcf7db70a7847560c4c198fa2d8235b7
#
_cell.length_a   1.000
_cell.length_b   1.000
_cell.length_c   1.000
_cell.angle_alpha   90.00
_cell.angle_beta   90.00
_cell.angle_gamma   90.00
#
_symmetry.space_group_name_H-M   'P 1'
#
loop_
_entity.id
_entity.type
_entity.pdbx_description
1 polymer ?
#
loop_
_entity_poly.entity_id
_entity_poly.type
_entity_poly.pdbx_seq_one_letter_code
_entity_poly.pdbx_strand_id
1 'polypeptide(L)'
;TYPSRGDHQAGITTPAQDNMFTAAFDVSATDVEDLKTLLSEWAVAAEQMTAGELIGGQPSSNKQLPPKDTGEAWGYKPNGLTITFGVGKGLFVDADGKDRFGLAAKMPAILKEGMPSFAGDQLHAAQSDGDLLVQACSNDAQVCVHAIRNLTRIAFGTAALRWSQVGYGRTSSTSVDQETPRNLFGFKDGTNNIK
;
A
#
# COMPACT_ATOMS: atom_id res chain seq x y z
N THR A 1 -11.44 -6.23 12.99
CA THR A 1 -10.10 -5.63 12.87
C THR A 1 -9.08 -6.71 12.58
N TYR A 2 -8.13 -6.41 11.72
CA TYR A 2 -6.96 -7.24 11.51
C TYR A 2 -5.77 -6.56 12.17
N PRO A 3 -4.91 -7.29 12.93
CA PRO A 3 -3.70 -6.71 13.48
C PRO A 3 -2.75 -6.35 12.34
N SER A 4 -2.07 -5.20 12.44
CA SER A 4 -1.09 -4.78 11.43
C SER A 4 0.19 -5.61 11.47
N ARG A 5 0.49 -6.23 12.61
CA ARG A 5 1.68 -7.08 12.82
C ARG A 5 1.28 -8.54 13.02
N GLY A 6 2.13 -9.44 12.57
CA GLY A 6 1.98 -10.88 12.67
C GLY A 6 3.11 -11.59 11.93
N ASP A 7 3.02 -12.90 11.77
CA ASP A 7 3.99 -13.70 11.01
C ASP A 7 4.06 -13.26 9.54
N HIS A 8 2.95 -12.72 9.02
CA HIS A 8 2.86 -12.08 7.71
C HIS A 8 2.22 -10.70 7.87
N GLN A 9 2.55 -9.78 6.97
CA GLN A 9 1.85 -8.50 6.90
C GLN A 9 0.35 -8.75 6.68
N ALA A 10 -0.50 -7.98 7.38
CA ALA A 10 -1.93 -7.97 7.10
C ALA A 10 -2.17 -7.58 5.63
N GLY A 11 -3.10 -8.27 4.99
CA GLY A 11 -3.38 -8.14 3.55
C GLY A 11 -2.76 -9.24 2.68
N ILE A 12 -1.75 -9.99 3.19
CA ILE A 12 -1.16 -11.12 2.45
C ILE A 12 -2.03 -12.38 2.58
N THR A 13 -2.40 -12.74 3.81
CA THR A 13 -3.16 -13.96 4.11
C THR A 13 -4.57 -13.68 4.63
N THR A 14 -4.97 -12.43 4.69
CA THR A 14 -6.32 -12.01 5.09
C THR A 14 -7.35 -12.28 3.99
N PRO A 15 -8.61 -12.60 4.34
CA PRO A 15 -9.69 -12.66 3.36
C PRO A 15 -9.82 -11.35 2.59
N ALA A 16 -10.14 -11.45 1.30
CA ALA A 16 -10.29 -10.27 0.44
C ALA A 16 -11.39 -9.33 0.96
N GLN A 17 -11.08 -8.05 1.01
CA GLN A 17 -12.02 -6.97 1.30
C GLN A 17 -12.64 -6.44 -0.01
N ASP A 18 -13.70 -5.63 0.12
CA ASP A 18 -14.47 -5.14 -1.04
C ASP A 18 -13.75 -4.04 -1.83
N ASN A 19 -12.90 -3.25 -1.17
CA ASN A 19 -12.23 -2.10 -1.78
C ASN A 19 -10.72 -2.17 -1.55
N MET A 20 -9.99 -1.61 -2.50
CA MET A 20 -8.54 -1.43 -2.46
C MET A 20 -8.17 -0.03 -2.91
N PHE A 21 -7.16 0.56 -2.29
CA PHE A 21 -6.47 1.72 -2.80
C PHE A 21 -4.97 1.47 -2.70
N THR A 22 -4.30 1.47 -3.83
CA THR A 22 -2.86 1.23 -3.94
C THR A 22 -2.15 2.52 -4.34
N ALA A 23 -0.98 2.76 -3.76
CA ALA A 23 -0.14 3.91 -4.09
C ALA A 23 1.33 3.49 -4.16
N ALA A 24 2.02 3.92 -5.19
CA ALA A 24 3.45 3.75 -5.35
C ALA A 24 4.17 5.09 -5.14
N PHE A 25 5.36 5.03 -4.59
CA PHE A 25 6.14 6.21 -4.21
C PHE A 25 7.57 6.11 -4.74
N ASP A 26 8.11 7.25 -5.17
CA ASP A 26 9.53 7.44 -5.45
C ASP A 26 10.19 8.05 -4.21
N VAL A 27 11.22 7.39 -3.69
CA VAL A 27 11.98 7.88 -2.54
C VAL A 27 12.94 8.96 -2.99
N SER A 28 12.77 10.17 -2.46
CA SER A 28 13.63 11.34 -2.71
C SER A 28 14.72 11.51 -1.66
N ALA A 29 14.61 10.84 -0.51
CA ALA A 29 15.65 10.85 0.50
C ALA A 29 16.97 10.29 -0.04
N THR A 30 18.06 10.89 0.41
CA THR A 30 19.44 10.47 0.10
C THR A 30 20.11 9.77 1.28
N ASP A 31 19.54 9.93 2.48
CA ASP A 31 20.03 9.32 3.71
C ASP A 31 19.14 8.12 4.11
N VAL A 32 19.78 7.04 4.53
CA VAL A 32 19.10 5.84 5.02
C VAL A 32 18.34 6.10 6.33
N GLU A 33 18.77 7.06 7.15
CA GLU A 33 18.09 7.39 8.41
C GLU A 33 16.74 8.08 8.16
N ASP A 34 16.64 8.93 7.13
CA ASP A 34 15.36 9.51 6.70
C ASP A 34 14.40 8.42 6.21
N LEU A 35 14.90 7.46 5.44
CA LEU A 35 14.12 6.30 5.00
C LEU A 35 13.63 5.46 6.19
N LYS A 36 14.50 5.17 7.16
CA LYS A 36 14.12 4.44 8.39
C LYS A 36 13.05 5.18 9.19
N THR A 37 13.18 6.50 9.30
CA THR A 37 12.22 7.35 9.99
C THR A 37 10.85 7.24 9.31
N LEU A 38 10.78 7.42 7.99
CA LEU A 38 9.57 7.27 7.22
C LEU A 38 8.90 5.90 7.43
N LEU A 39 9.67 4.82 7.29
CA LEU A 39 9.13 3.46 7.42
C LEU A 39 8.64 3.18 8.85
N SER A 40 9.30 3.74 9.87
CA SER A 40 8.89 3.63 11.26
C SER A 40 7.59 4.41 11.53
N GLU A 41 7.45 5.62 11.00
CA GLU A 41 6.24 6.42 11.10
C GLU A 41 5.07 5.76 10.36
N TRP A 42 5.31 5.20 9.19
CA TRP A 42 4.31 4.43 8.46
C TRP A 42 3.83 3.20 9.24
N ALA A 43 4.76 2.48 9.89
CA ALA A 43 4.40 1.31 10.70
C ALA A 43 3.50 1.70 11.88
N VAL A 44 3.82 2.80 12.58
CA VAL A 44 2.99 3.33 13.69
C VAL A 44 1.62 3.78 13.17
N ALA A 45 1.59 4.52 12.07
CA ALA A 45 0.34 4.98 11.47
C ALA A 45 -0.56 3.82 11.02
N ALA A 46 0.03 2.76 10.44
CA ALA A 46 -0.69 1.56 10.06
C ALA A 46 -1.31 0.85 11.28
N GLU A 47 -0.57 0.74 12.40
CA GLU A 47 -1.13 0.20 13.65
C GLU A 47 -2.34 1.00 14.12
N GLN A 48 -2.23 2.32 14.18
CA GLN A 48 -3.32 3.19 14.62
C GLN A 48 -4.54 3.06 13.71
N MET A 49 -4.37 3.19 12.40
CA MET A 49 -5.48 3.13 11.45
C MET A 49 -6.17 1.75 11.41
N THR A 50 -5.43 0.66 11.49
CA THR A 50 -6.02 -0.70 11.52
C THR A 50 -6.74 -1.00 12.83
N ALA A 51 -6.37 -0.32 13.93
CA ALA A 51 -7.11 -0.34 15.19
C ALA A 51 -8.34 0.58 15.17
N GLY A 52 -8.47 1.48 14.19
CA GLY A 52 -9.52 2.49 14.12
C GLY A 52 -9.22 3.75 14.95
N GLU A 53 -7.94 3.99 15.21
CA GLU A 53 -7.46 5.15 15.95
C GLU A 53 -7.04 6.27 15.00
N LEU A 54 -7.11 7.51 15.47
CA LEU A 54 -6.63 8.67 14.73
C LEU A 54 -5.10 8.75 14.80
N ILE A 55 -4.48 9.13 13.71
CA ILE A 55 -3.03 9.34 13.67
C ILE A 55 -2.64 10.51 14.56
N GLY A 56 -1.73 10.23 15.51
CA GLY A 56 -1.29 11.22 16.48
C GLY A 56 -2.31 11.56 17.56
N GLY A 57 -3.38 10.78 17.69
CA GLY A 57 -4.41 10.92 18.73
C GLY A 57 -5.40 12.06 18.47
N GLN A 58 -6.03 12.54 19.53
CA GLN A 58 -7.04 13.59 19.43
C GLN A 58 -6.41 14.91 18.91
N PRO A 59 -7.14 15.68 18.07
CA PRO A 59 -6.68 16.97 17.59
C PRO A 59 -6.32 17.91 18.74
N SER A 60 -5.30 18.72 18.54
CA SER A 60 -4.90 19.75 19.49
C SER A 60 -6.06 20.73 19.74
N SER A 61 -6.22 21.20 20.99
CA SER A 61 -7.11 22.32 21.32
C SER A 61 -6.68 23.64 20.69
N ASN A 62 -5.42 23.74 20.25
CA ASN A 62 -4.92 24.90 19.52
C ASN A 62 -5.43 24.85 18.06
N LYS A 63 -6.39 25.71 17.73
CA LYS A 63 -7.01 25.81 16.41
C LYS A 63 -6.06 26.25 15.27
N GLN A 64 -4.87 26.71 15.61
CA GLN A 64 -3.85 27.12 14.62
C GLN A 64 -2.96 25.95 14.18
N LEU A 65 -2.99 24.84 14.91
CA LEU A 65 -2.23 23.65 14.56
C LEU A 65 -3.12 22.71 13.72
N PRO A 66 -2.70 22.37 12.49
CA PRO A 66 -3.42 21.38 11.70
C PRO A 66 -3.39 20.02 12.42
N PRO A 67 -4.46 19.25 12.35
CA PRO A 67 -4.49 17.89 12.91
C PRO A 67 -3.45 17.02 12.19
N LYS A 68 -2.90 16.06 12.91
CA LYS A 68 -1.98 15.06 12.34
C LYS A 68 -2.71 14.08 11.42
N ASP A 69 -3.95 13.78 11.73
CA ASP A 69 -4.83 12.95 10.91
C ASP A 69 -5.53 13.80 9.83
N THR A 70 -5.71 13.24 8.64
CA THR A 70 -6.40 13.92 7.53
C THR A 70 -7.92 13.94 7.66
N GLY A 71 -8.50 13.11 8.54
CA GLY A 71 -9.86 13.20 9.05
C GLY A 71 -10.95 12.50 8.21
N GLU A 72 -10.64 11.90 7.05
CA GLU A 72 -11.67 11.32 6.18
C GLU A 72 -12.44 10.16 6.84
N ALA A 73 -11.78 9.41 7.73
CA ALA A 73 -12.40 8.29 8.44
C ALA A 73 -12.72 8.60 9.92
N TRP A 74 -12.82 9.87 10.27
CA TRP A 74 -13.16 10.24 11.64
C TRP A 74 -14.53 9.69 12.05
N GLY A 75 -14.54 8.93 13.16
CA GLY A 75 -15.75 8.27 13.66
C GLY A 75 -16.13 6.97 12.94
N TYR A 76 -15.37 6.58 11.93
CA TYR A 76 -15.55 5.30 11.24
C TYR A 76 -14.86 4.17 12.01
N LYS A 77 -15.40 2.97 11.86
CA LYS A 77 -14.69 1.74 12.24
C LYS A 77 -13.67 1.41 11.15
N PRO A 78 -12.59 0.67 11.46
CA PRO A 78 -11.59 0.29 10.47
C PRO A 78 -12.12 -0.65 9.37
N ASN A 79 -13.30 -1.23 9.53
CA ASN A 79 -14.00 -2.05 8.54
C ASN A 79 -13.10 -3.13 7.88
N GLY A 80 -12.28 -3.79 8.69
CA GLY A 80 -11.35 -4.79 8.20
C GLY A 80 -10.15 -4.20 7.45
N LEU A 81 -9.77 -2.95 7.71
CA LEU A 81 -8.60 -2.32 7.09
C LEU A 81 -7.35 -3.18 7.28
N THR A 82 -6.67 -3.42 6.17
CA THR A 82 -5.30 -3.94 6.11
C THR A 82 -4.42 -2.97 5.34
N ILE A 83 -3.18 -2.81 5.76
CA ILE A 83 -2.18 -2.00 5.08
C ILE A 83 -0.96 -2.89 4.85
N THR A 84 -0.62 -3.10 3.58
CA THR A 84 0.52 -3.91 3.16
C THR A 84 1.55 -3.01 2.51
N PHE A 85 2.80 -3.13 2.94
CA PHE A 85 3.92 -2.40 2.38
C PHE A 85 4.73 -3.30 1.44
N GLY A 86 5.10 -2.76 0.30
CA GLY A 86 5.96 -3.41 -0.68
C GLY A 86 7.17 -2.55 -1.02
N VAL A 87 8.16 -3.18 -1.60
CA VAL A 87 9.39 -2.51 -2.05
C VAL A 87 9.67 -2.84 -3.51
N GLY A 88 10.09 -1.85 -4.26
CA GLY A 88 10.52 -1.99 -5.64
C GLY A 88 12.05 -2.00 -5.79
N LYS A 89 12.51 -2.29 -7.00
CA LYS A 89 13.94 -2.34 -7.33
C LYS A 89 14.66 -1.02 -7.06
N GLY A 90 13.98 0.11 -7.33
CA GLY A 90 14.53 1.45 -7.17
C GLY A 90 14.88 1.83 -5.73
N LEU A 91 14.34 1.11 -4.72
CA LEU A 91 14.76 1.28 -3.33
C LEU A 91 16.20 0.80 -3.10
N PHE A 92 16.65 -0.22 -3.83
CA PHE A 92 17.96 -0.86 -3.63
C PHE A 92 19.04 -0.22 -4.49
N VAL A 93 18.73 0.06 -5.74
CA VAL A 93 19.67 0.62 -6.70
C VAL A 93 18.99 1.71 -7.54
N ASP A 94 19.74 2.72 -7.94
CA ASP A 94 19.27 3.74 -8.87
C ASP A 94 19.24 3.23 -10.33
N ALA A 95 18.91 4.11 -11.27
CA ALA A 95 18.83 3.79 -12.68
C ALA A 95 20.17 3.32 -13.27
N ASP A 96 21.29 3.75 -12.70
CA ASP A 96 22.63 3.37 -13.11
C ASP A 96 23.14 2.10 -12.40
N GLY A 97 22.30 1.49 -11.55
CA GLY A 97 22.62 0.30 -10.77
C GLY A 97 23.47 0.56 -9.53
N LYS A 98 23.62 1.81 -9.11
CA LYS A 98 24.38 2.20 -7.91
C LYS A 98 23.53 1.99 -6.66
N ASP A 99 24.16 1.46 -5.61
CA ASP A 99 23.52 1.30 -4.30
C ASP A 99 23.15 2.65 -3.70
N ARG A 100 21.88 2.81 -3.33
CA ARG A 100 21.35 4.08 -2.78
C ARG A 100 21.51 4.20 -1.28
N PHE A 101 21.30 3.09 -0.56
CA PHE A 101 21.16 3.07 0.90
C PHE A 101 21.97 1.97 1.60
N GLY A 102 22.93 1.35 0.91
CA GLY A 102 23.66 0.20 1.43
C GLY A 102 22.83 -1.09 1.41
N LEU A 103 21.78 -1.15 0.59
CA LEU A 103 20.82 -2.24 0.55
C LEU A 103 20.94 -3.14 -0.68
N ALA A 104 21.76 -2.80 -1.67
CA ALA A 104 21.84 -3.52 -2.94
C ALA A 104 22.14 -5.02 -2.76
N ALA A 105 23.01 -5.37 -1.80
CA ALA A 105 23.33 -6.77 -1.49
C ALA A 105 22.16 -7.56 -0.89
N LYS A 106 21.15 -6.86 -0.35
CA LYS A 106 19.95 -7.45 0.26
C LYS A 106 18.75 -7.51 -0.71
N MET A 107 18.92 -7.03 -1.94
CA MET A 107 17.85 -7.04 -2.94
C MET A 107 17.42 -8.47 -3.25
N PRO A 108 16.11 -8.81 -3.12
CA PRO A 108 15.59 -10.12 -3.50
C PRO A 108 15.89 -10.45 -4.97
N ALA A 109 16.18 -11.72 -5.27
CA ALA A 109 16.53 -12.17 -6.62
C ALA A 109 15.43 -11.81 -7.65
N ILE A 110 14.18 -11.96 -7.27
CA ILE A 110 13.03 -11.63 -8.12
C ILE A 110 13.02 -10.15 -8.57
N LEU A 111 13.49 -9.22 -7.74
CA LEU A 111 13.60 -7.81 -8.09
C LEU A 111 14.81 -7.50 -8.98
N LYS A 112 15.86 -8.33 -8.92
CA LYS A 112 17.03 -8.17 -9.81
C LYS A 112 16.66 -8.48 -11.24
N GLU A 113 15.97 -9.58 -11.45
CA GLU A 113 15.53 -10.03 -12.77
C GLU A 113 14.44 -9.12 -13.34
N GLY A 114 13.55 -8.64 -12.46
CA GLY A 114 12.39 -7.86 -12.84
C GLY A 114 11.34 -8.69 -13.59
N MET A 115 10.28 -8.02 -14.01
CA MET A 115 9.26 -8.65 -14.86
C MET A 115 9.75 -8.62 -16.31
N PRO A 116 9.68 -9.72 -17.07
CA PRO A 116 10.02 -9.73 -18.49
C PRO A 116 9.02 -8.87 -19.27
N SER A 117 9.46 -8.32 -20.40
CA SER A 117 8.55 -7.67 -21.34
C SER A 117 7.74 -8.72 -22.10
N PHE A 118 6.44 -8.50 -22.19
CA PHE A 118 5.52 -9.37 -22.94
C PHE A 118 5.13 -8.71 -24.27
N ALA A 119 4.88 -9.55 -25.28
CA ALA A 119 4.46 -9.05 -26.60
C ALA A 119 3.12 -8.28 -26.47
N GLY A 120 3.12 -7.03 -26.93
CA GLY A 120 1.95 -6.16 -26.86
C GLY A 120 1.87 -5.28 -25.60
N ASP A 121 2.84 -5.35 -24.69
CA ASP A 121 2.91 -4.46 -23.55
C ASP A 121 2.93 -2.99 -23.98
N GLN A 122 2.10 -2.18 -23.31
CA GLN A 122 2.03 -0.73 -23.49
C GLN A 122 2.10 -0.05 -22.10
N LEU A 123 3.18 -0.33 -21.38
CA LEU A 123 3.36 0.21 -20.03
C LEU A 123 3.67 1.70 -20.08
N HIS A 124 2.96 2.46 -19.28
CA HIS A 124 3.22 3.89 -19.08
C HIS A 124 4.16 4.08 -17.90
N ALA A 125 5.35 4.60 -18.13
CA ALA A 125 6.37 4.79 -17.09
C ALA A 125 5.87 5.60 -15.88
N ALA A 126 4.98 6.57 -16.10
CA ALA A 126 4.39 7.37 -15.02
C ALA A 126 3.38 6.60 -14.15
N GLN A 127 2.93 5.42 -14.58
CA GLN A 127 1.94 4.58 -13.90
C GLN A 127 2.47 3.17 -13.61
N SER A 128 3.78 3.02 -13.67
CA SER A 128 4.47 1.74 -13.46
C SER A 128 5.63 1.94 -12.49
N ASP A 129 6.05 0.85 -11.86
CA ASP A 129 7.15 0.82 -10.90
C ASP A 129 6.94 1.73 -9.68
N GLY A 130 8.01 2.02 -8.97
CA GLY A 130 8.09 2.79 -7.75
C GLY A 130 9.08 2.15 -6.78
N ASP A 131 9.58 2.94 -5.83
CA ASP A 131 10.54 2.45 -4.83
C ASP A 131 9.83 1.79 -3.66
N LEU A 132 8.67 2.34 -3.27
CA LEU A 132 7.81 1.84 -2.20
C LEU A 132 6.38 1.67 -2.72
N LEU A 133 5.66 0.71 -2.17
CA LEU A 133 4.26 0.46 -2.44
C LEU A 133 3.49 0.42 -1.13
N VAL A 134 2.30 1.00 -1.13
CA VAL A 134 1.31 0.85 -0.07
C VAL A 134 0.02 0.33 -0.69
N GLN A 135 -0.52 -0.75 -0.14
CA GLN A 135 -1.83 -1.27 -0.49
C GLN A 135 -2.74 -1.23 0.73
N ALA A 136 -3.77 -0.41 0.68
CA ALA A 136 -4.83 -0.35 1.69
C ALA A 136 -6.06 -1.07 1.17
N CYS A 137 -6.55 -2.07 1.91
CA CYS A 137 -7.79 -2.78 1.61
C CYS A 137 -8.75 -2.71 2.79
N SER A 138 -10.05 -2.49 2.52
CA SER A 138 -11.11 -2.40 3.53
C SER A 138 -12.47 -2.70 2.90
N ASN A 139 -13.47 -3.04 3.72
CA ASN A 139 -14.86 -3.11 3.27
C ASN A 139 -15.52 -1.72 3.14
N ASP A 140 -14.75 -0.66 3.38
CA ASP A 140 -15.18 0.73 3.20
C ASP A 140 -14.13 1.50 2.36
N ALA A 141 -14.55 2.04 1.23
CA ALA A 141 -13.66 2.75 0.31
C ALA A 141 -13.06 4.02 0.92
N GLN A 142 -13.82 4.73 1.79
CA GLN A 142 -13.35 5.95 2.44
C GLN A 142 -12.23 5.67 3.43
N VAL A 143 -12.28 4.52 4.10
CA VAL A 143 -11.21 4.06 4.99
C VAL A 143 -9.92 3.78 4.20
N CYS A 144 -10.02 3.21 2.99
CA CYS A 144 -8.85 3.04 2.12
C CYS A 144 -8.26 4.39 1.69
N VAL A 145 -9.12 5.35 1.31
CA VAL A 145 -8.69 6.72 0.94
C VAL A 145 -7.98 7.41 2.11
N HIS A 146 -8.55 7.32 3.31
CA HIS A 146 -7.96 7.86 4.53
C HIS A 146 -6.57 7.29 4.79
N ALA A 147 -6.40 5.97 4.66
CA ALA A 147 -5.12 5.31 4.87
C ALA A 147 -4.04 5.83 3.89
N ILE A 148 -4.35 5.84 2.59
CA ILE A 148 -3.39 6.30 1.57
C ILE A 148 -3.06 7.79 1.72
N ARG A 149 -4.04 8.65 2.01
CA ARG A 149 -3.80 10.09 2.20
C ARG A 149 -2.90 10.38 3.39
N ASN A 150 -3.14 9.72 4.51
CA ASN A 150 -2.28 9.88 5.69
C ASN A 150 -0.86 9.40 5.43
N LEU A 151 -0.67 8.22 4.84
CA LEU A 151 0.67 7.71 4.54
C LEU A 151 1.39 8.57 3.50
N THR A 152 0.67 9.11 2.50
CA THR A 152 1.22 10.09 1.56
C THR A 152 1.66 11.38 2.26
N ARG A 153 0.87 11.87 3.22
CA ARG A 153 1.22 13.07 4.00
C ARG A 153 2.45 12.85 4.88
N ILE A 154 2.56 11.69 5.52
CA ILE A 154 3.74 11.31 6.32
C ILE A 154 4.99 11.23 5.44
N ALA A 155 4.85 10.77 4.20
CA ALA A 155 5.96 10.63 3.27
C ALA A 155 6.52 11.97 2.76
N PHE A 156 5.83 13.10 2.99
CA PHE A 156 6.22 14.40 2.47
C PHE A 156 7.65 14.77 2.85
N GLY A 157 8.45 15.13 1.85
CA GLY A 157 9.87 15.46 2.00
C GLY A 157 10.84 14.27 1.90
N THR A 158 10.36 13.04 2.12
CA THR A 158 11.17 11.81 2.07
C THR A 158 10.83 10.93 0.87
N ALA A 159 9.54 10.89 0.49
CA ALA A 159 9.09 10.23 -0.71
C ALA A 159 7.92 10.98 -1.34
N ALA A 160 7.77 10.85 -2.65
CA ALA A 160 6.71 11.48 -3.45
C ALA A 160 5.80 10.42 -4.06
N LEU A 161 4.50 10.68 -4.07
CA LEU A 161 3.53 9.83 -4.76
C LEU A 161 3.86 9.81 -6.26
N ARG A 162 4.10 8.62 -6.80
CA ARG A 162 4.35 8.38 -8.22
C ARG A 162 3.03 8.14 -8.96
N TRP A 163 2.25 7.18 -8.51
CA TRP A 163 0.92 6.89 -9.03
C TRP A 163 0.05 6.25 -7.93
N SER A 164 -1.24 6.30 -8.14
CA SER A 164 -2.19 5.60 -7.29
C SER A 164 -3.33 5.02 -8.10
N GLN A 165 -3.92 3.93 -7.61
CA GLN A 165 -5.00 3.22 -8.28
C GLN A 165 -6.02 2.72 -7.27
N VAL A 166 -7.29 3.06 -7.52
CA VAL A 166 -8.42 2.46 -6.82
C VAL A 166 -8.75 1.12 -7.47
N GLY A 167 -9.10 0.14 -6.65
CA GLY A 167 -9.51 -1.18 -7.09
C GLY A 167 -10.63 -1.75 -6.23
N TYR A 168 -11.18 -2.85 -6.70
CA TYR A 168 -12.25 -3.57 -6.02
C TYR A 168 -11.80 -5.02 -5.79
N GLY A 169 -11.99 -5.53 -4.58
CA GLY A 169 -11.55 -6.88 -4.22
C GLY A 169 -12.46 -7.94 -4.81
N ARG A 170 -13.71 -7.99 -4.36
CA ARG A 170 -14.72 -8.92 -4.86
C ARG A 170 -15.82 -8.16 -5.57
N THR A 171 -16.24 -8.67 -6.71
CA THR A 171 -17.34 -8.08 -7.51
C THR A 171 -18.72 -8.33 -6.91
N SER A 172 -18.81 -9.13 -5.85
CA SER A 172 -20.07 -9.35 -5.12
C SER A 172 -19.77 -9.51 -3.62
N SER A 173 -20.51 -8.80 -2.80
CA SER A 173 -20.59 -9.03 -1.35
C SER A 173 -21.35 -10.32 -1.00
N THR A 174 -21.54 -11.20 -1.97
CA THR A 174 -22.15 -12.50 -1.79
C THR A 174 -21.24 -13.41 -0.96
N SER A 175 -21.86 -14.29 -0.22
CA SER A 175 -21.34 -15.10 0.88
C SER A 175 -19.90 -15.59 0.75
N VAL A 176 -19.27 -15.81 1.89
CA VAL A 176 -17.94 -16.43 2.04
C VAL A 176 -17.86 -17.78 1.32
N ASP A 177 -19.01 -18.42 1.09
CA ASP A 177 -19.18 -19.74 0.45
C ASP A 177 -19.37 -19.67 -1.06
N GLN A 178 -19.19 -18.51 -1.68
CA GLN A 178 -19.31 -18.39 -3.13
C GLN A 178 -18.22 -19.21 -3.82
N GLU A 179 -18.66 -20.23 -4.52
CA GLU A 179 -17.82 -20.97 -5.45
C GLU A 179 -17.21 -19.99 -6.46
N THR A 180 -15.96 -20.14 -6.78
CA THR A 180 -15.13 -19.36 -7.69
C THR A 180 -15.79 -18.10 -8.29
N PRO A 181 -15.42 -16.87 -7.86
CA PRO A 181 -16.03 -15.64 -8.35
C PRO A 181 -15.77 -15.43 -9.85
N ARG A 182 -16.65 -14.69 -10.51
CA ARG A 182 -16.42 -14.23 -11.88
C ARG A 182 -15.68 -12.88 -11.85
N ASN A 183 -14.79 -12.68 -12.82
CA ASN A 183 -14.18 -11.37 -13.06
C ASN A 183 -15.17 -10.41 -13.73
N LEU A 184 -14.75 -9.15 -13.98
CA LEU A 184 -15.61 -8.15 -14.62
C LEU A 184 -16.02 -8.48 -16.07
N PHE A 185 -15.28 -9.37 -16.75
CA PHE A 185 -15.66 -9.87 -18.07
C PHE A 185 -16.60 -11.08 -18.01
N GLY A 186 -17.02 -11.50 -16.80
CA GLY A 186 -17.94 -12.61 -16.59
C GLY A 186 -17.29 -14.00 -16.62
N PHE A 187 -15.98 -14.10 -16.77
CA PHE A 187 -15.27 -15.38 -16.72
C PHE A 187 -15.08 -15.83 -15.29
N LYS A 188 -15.22 -17.12 -15.04
CA LYS A 188 -14.78 -17.72 -13.78
C LYS A 188 -13.28 -17.60 -13.64
N ASP A 189 -12.82 -17.34 -12.42
CA ASP A 189 -11.40 -17.44 -12.08
C ASP A 189 -10.91 -18.87 -12.39
N GLY A 190 -9.90 -18.93 -13.20
CA GLY A 190 -9.38 -20.20 -13.67
C GLY A 190 -8.19 -20.67 -12.86
N THR A 191 -8.43 -21.10 -11.64
CA THR A 191 -7.38 -21.52 -10.70
C THR A 191 -6.37 -22.53 -11.27
N ASN A 192 -6.63 -23.11 -12.44
CA ASN A 192 -5.76 -24.13 -13.02
C ASN A 192 -5.92 -24.23 -14.56
N ASN A 193 -6.16 -23.11 -15.22
CA ASN A 193 -6.42 -23.11 -16.67
C ASN A 193 -5.15 -23.04 -17.53
N ILE A 194 -3.99 -22.75 -16.94
CA ILE A 194 -2.68 -22.80 -17.61
C ILE A 194 -1.83 -23.85 -16.90
N LYS A 195 -1.43 -24.89 -17.64
CA LYS A 195 -0.53 -25.93 -17.17
C LYS A 195 0.76 -25.85 -17.96
#